data_2ed839052cd2209b487516f419f116a4
#
_entry.id   2ed839052cd2209b487516f419f116a4
#
_cell.length_a   1.000
_cell.length_b   1.000
_cell.length_c   1.000
_cell.angle_alpha   90.00
_cell.angle_beta   90.00
_cell.angle_gamma   90.00
#
_symmetry.space_group_name_H-M   'P 1'
#
loop_
_entity.id
_entity.type
_entity.pdbx_description
1 polymer ?
#
loop_
_entity_poly.entity_id
_entity_poly.type
_entity_poly.pdbx_seq_one_letter_code
_entity_poly.pdbx_strand_id
1 'polypeptide(L)'
;MVGDRVAKALVERGGEFAHGYTYSGHPVACAVGLANVRLIRELGLVERVHDDTGPYLAAAYRELAQHPLVGDAETCGLMGALLLVKDKAAATPFPPEIEIGMACRAHCFREGLVMRAVGDRMIVAPPLVITRAQIDEMVARIRRCLDLTLDDATRAGWLQ
;
A
#
# COMPACT_ATOMS: atom_id res chain seq x y z
N MET A 1 8.72 -0.38 -21.80
CA MET A 1 9.49 -1.19 -22.79
C MET A 1 8.75 -2.51 -22.96
N VAL A 2 8.70 -3.02 -24.18
CA VAL A 2 8.17 -4.35 -24.52
C VAL A 2 9.28 -5.20 -25.10
N GLY A 3 9.29 -6.49 -24.80
CA GLY A 3 10.28 -7.42 -25.39
C GLY A 3 9.99 -7.69 -26.86
N ASP A 4 11.02 -8.12 -27.60
CA ASP A 4 10.97 -8.31 -29.06
C ASP A 4 9.84 -9.21 -29.54
N ARG A 5 9.54 -10.29 -28.81
CA ARG A 5 8.43 -11.20 -29.14
C ARG A 5 7.07 -10.49 -29.11
N VAL A 6 6.85 -9.59 -28.13
CA VAL A 6 5.61 -8.82 -28.02
C VAL A 6 5.58 -7.74 -29.09
N ALA A 7 6.67 -7.01 -29.28
CA ALA A 7 6.80 -5.98 -30.32
C ALA A 7 6.51 -6.56 -31.70
N LYS A 8 7.11 -7.72 -32.03
CA LYS A 8 6.89 -8.42 -33.33
C LYS A 8 5.42 -8.80 -33.50
N ALA A 9 4.77 -9.36 -32.50
CA ALA A 9 3.36 -9.74 -32.56
C ALA A 9 2.44 -8.51 -32.75
N LEU A 10 2.75 -7.39 -32.11
CA LEU A 10 2.00 -6.13 -32.29
C LEU A 10 2.16 -5.60 -33.73
N VAL A 11 3.37 -5.55 -34.25
CA VAL A 11 3.64 -5.02 -35.60
C VAL A 11 3.03 -5.91 -36.67
N GLU A 12 3.15 -7.24 -36.56
CA GLU A 12 2.72 -8.19 -37.60
C GLU A 12 1.22 -8.53 -37.55
N ARG A 13 0.58 -8.48 -36.37
CA ARG A 13 -0.78 -9.00 -36.17
C ARG A 13 -1.72 -8.04 -35.46
N GLY A 14 -1.20 -7.04 -34.77
CA GLY A 14 -1.98 -6.14 -33.88
C GLY A 14 -2.58 -4.93 -34.59
N GLY A 15 -2.15 -4.63 -35.81
CA GLY A 15 -2.55 -3.38 -36.47
C GLY A 15 -2.02 -2.15 -35.71
N GLU A 16 -2.86 -1.15 -35.48
CA GLU A 16 -2.49 0.05 -34.77
C GLU A 16 -2.53 -0.19 -33.24
N PHE A 17 -1.42 0.12 -32.55
CA PHE A 17 -1.37 0.13 -31.08
C PHE A 17 -1.85 1.47 -30.54
N ALA A 18 -3.16 1.61 -30.41
CA ALA A 18 -3.82 2.84 -29.95
C ALA A 18 -3.67 3.04 -28.42
N HIS A 19 -2.43 3.11 -27.93
CA HIS A 19 -2.14 3.36 -26.51
C HIS A 19 -1.02 4.37 -26.38
N GLY A 20 -1.29 5.46 -25.66
CA GLY A 20 -0.33 6.52 -25.39
C GLY A 20 -0.87 7.55 -24.42
N TYR A 21 0.02 8.30 -23.82
CA TYR A 21 -0.30 9.44 -22.97
C TYR A 21 0.00 10.74 -23.71
N THR A 22 -0.75 11.79 -23.44
CA THR A 22 -0.58 13.12 -24.07
C THR A 22 0.85 13.62 -23.95
N TYR A 23 1.52 13.34 -22.82
CA TYR A 23 2.91 13.74 -22.54
C TYR A 23 3.94 12.62 -22.78
N SER A 24 3.60 11.57 -23.54
CA SER A 24 4.56 10.52 -23.90
C SER A 24 5.79 11.13 -24.61
N GLY A 25 6.98 10.71 -24.18
CA GLY A 25 8.24 11.21 -24.76
C GLY A 25 8.63 12.63 -24.37
N HIS A 26 7.94 13.26 -23.39
CA HIS A 26 8.30 14.61 -22.93
C HIS A 26 9.74 14.64 -22.40
N PRO A 27 10.65 15.45 -22.97
CA PRO A 27 12.09 15.35 -22.70
C PRO A 27 12.45 15.57 -21.23
N VAL A 28 11.81 16.54 -20.57
CA VAL A 28 12.06 16.79 -19.13
C VAL A 28 11.61 15.59 -18.28
N ALA A 29 10.42 15.03 -18.55
CA ALA A 29 9.94 13.86 -17.82
C ALA A 29 10.85 12.63 -18.03
N CYS A 30 11.36 12.43 -19.25
CA CYS A 30 12.32 11.38 -19.54
C CYS A 30 13.65 11.58 -18.81
N ALA A 31 14.16 12.82 -18.76
CA ALA A 31 15.40 13.14 -18.05
C ALA A 31 15.26 12.91 -16.53
N VAL A 32 14.15 13.35 -15.92
CA VAL A 32 13.83 13.09 -14.50
C VAL A 32 13.68 11.60 -14.24
N GLY A 33 12.95 10.88 -15.09
CA GLY A 33 12.80 9.42 -14.99
C GLY A 33 14.14 8.69 -15.03
N LEU A 34 15.03 9.08 -15.95
CA LEU A 34 16.37 8.49 -16.05
C LEU A 34 17.22 8.79 -14.81
N ALA A 35 17.18 10.02 -14.30
CA ALA A 35 17.86 10.39 -13.05
C ALA A 35 17.34 9.57 -11.86
N ASN A 36 16.02 9.40 -11.74
CA ASN A 36 15.42 8.58 -10.68
C ASN A 36 15.87 7.11 -10.76
N VAL A 37 15.89 6.50 -11.94
CA VAL A 37 16.37 5.10 -12.11
C VAL A 37 17.85 4.98 -11.71
N ARG A 38 18.68 5.99 -12.03
CA ARG A 38 20.09 6.02 -11.61
C ARG A 38 20.21 6.08 -10.09
N LEU A 39 19.48 6.99 -9.44
CA LEU A 39 19.47 7.11 -7.96
C LEU A 39 19.05 5.83 -7.27
N ILE A 40 18.00 5.15 -7.76
CA ILE A 40 17.55 3.86 -7.22
C ILE A 40 18.72 2.86 -7.21
N ARG A 41 19.49 2.80 -8.29
CA ARG A 41 20.64 1.89 -8.42
C ARG A 41 21.83 2.34 -7.55
N GLU A 42 22.20 3.62 -7.61
CA GLU A 42 23.34 4.18 -6.87
C GLU A 42 23.17 4.07 -5.36
N LEU A 43 21.93 4.21 -4.87
CA LEU A 43 21.58 4.08 -3.46
C LEU A 43 21.27 2.63 -3.03
N GLY A 44 21.31 1.66 -3.94
CA GLY A 44 21.01 0.25 -3.65
C GLY A 44 19.63 0.06 -3.04
N LEU A 45 18.62 0.82 -3.50
CA LEU A 45 17.31 0.86 -2.82
C LEU A 45 16.54 -0.45 -2.99
N VAL A 46 16.72 -1.18 -4.08
CA VAL A 46 16.06 -2.48 -4.31
C VAL A 46 16.60 -3.52 -3.34
N GLU A 47 17.92 -3.61 -3.23
CA GLU A 47 18.62 -4.52 -2.32
C GLU A 47 18.29 -4.19 -0.87
N ARG A 48 18.30 -2.90 -0.51
CA ARG A 48 17.92 -2.43 0.82
C ARG A 48 16.48 -2.83 1.18
N VAL A 49 15.54 -2.68 0.25
CA VAL A 49 14.15 -3.12 0.50
C VAL A 49 14.07 -4.63 0.62
N HIS A 50 14.81 -5.37 -0.21
CA HIS A 50 14.81 -6.83 -0.16
C HIS A 50 15.41 -7.36 1.15
N ASP A 51 16.55 -6.83 1.57
CA ASP A 51 17.37 -7.43 2.63
C ASP A 51 17.14 -6.80 4.02
N ASP A 52 16.58 -5.59 4.10
CA ASP A 52 16.47 -4.82 5.33
C ASP A 52 15.04 -4.32 5.60
N THR A 53 14.61 -3.26 4.92
CA THR A 53 13.38 -2.54 5.30
C THR A 53 12.10 -3.30 4.98
N GLY A 54 12.08 -4.13 3.95
CA GLY A 54 10.94 -4.97 3.62
C GLY A 54 10.67 -6.06 4.67
N PRO A 55 11.65 -6.92 5.01
CA PRO A 55 11.53 -7.89 6.12
C PRO A 55 11.18 -7.23 7.46
N TYR A 56 11.72 -6.03 7.73
CA TYR A 56 11.41 -5.26 8.93
C TYR A 56 9.94 -4.83 8.97
N LEU A 57 9.42 -4.27 7.88
CA LEU A 57 8.02 -3.92 7.75
C LEU A 57 7.11 -5.16 7.86
N ALA A 58 7.49 -6.27 7.23
CA ALA A 58 6.73 -7.51 7.31
C ALA A 58 6.62 -8.05 8.74
N ALA A 59 7.67 -7.93 9.55
CA ALA A 59 7.63 -8.28 10.97
C ALA A 59 6.64 -7.40 11.74
N ALA A 60 6.70 -6.08 11.53
CA ALA A 60 5.80 -5.13 12.18
C ALA A 60 4.33 -5.34 11.76
N TYR A 61 4.06 -5.72 10.51
CA TYR A 61 2.71 -6.05 10.03
C TYR A 61 2.15 -7.33 10.66
N ARG A 62 3.00 -8.34 10.96
CA ARG A 62 2.57 -9.51 11.74
C ARG A 62 2.09 -9.13 13.13
N GLU A 63 2.68 -8.12 13.76
CA GLU A 63 2.19 -7.60 15.04
C GLU A 63 0.86 -6.85 14.89
N LEU A 64 0.67 -6.07 13.81
CA LEU A 64 -0.62 -5.43 13.51
C LEU A 64 -1.72 -6.47 13.25
N ALA A 65 -1.38 -7.63 12.69
CA ALA A 65 -2.31 -8.74 12.50
C ALA A 65 -2.93 -9.25 13.80
N GLN A 66 -2.36 -8.94 14.97
CA GLN A 66 -2.97 -9.31 16.27
C GLN A 66 -4.15 -8.41 16.66
N HIS A 67 -4.32 -7.25 16.01
CA HIS A 67 -5.40 -6.33 16.32
C HIS A 67 -6.79 -6.95 16.01
N PRO A 68 -7.83 -6.73 16.87
CA PRO A 68 -9.15 -7.34 16.69
C PRO A 68 -9.82 -7.05 15.34
N LEU A 69 -9.67 -5.83 14.82
CA LEU A 69 -10.22 -5.45 13.51
C LEU A 69 -9.46 -6.01 12.31
N VAL A 70 -8.26 -6.57 12.49
CA VAL A 70 -7.42 -7.01 11.38
C VAL A 70 -7.61 -8.51 11.14
N GLY A 71 -8.29 -8.85 10.05
CA GLY A 71 -8.46 -10.23 9.61
C GLY A 71 -7.26 -10.77 8.85
N ASP A 72 -6.57 -9.89 8.11
CA ASP A 72 -5.37 -10.24 7.36
C ASP A 72 -4.40 -9.06 7.25
N ALA A 73 -3.11 -9.36 7.21
CA ALA A 73 -2.03 -8.38 7.10
C ALA A 73 -0.92 -8.90 6.19
N GLU A 74 -0.81 -8.33 5.01
CA GLU A 74 0.14 -8.74 3.99
C GLU A 74 1.11 -7.63 3.64
N THR A 75 2.32 -8.02 3.22
CA THR A 75 3.33 -7.10 2.69
C THR A 75 4.01 -7.66 1.46
N CYS A 76 4.38 -6.76 0.55
CA CYS A 76 5.25 -7.05 -0.58
C CYS A 76 6.31 -5.93 -0.67
N GLY A 77 7.53 -6.21 -0.26
CA GLY A 77 8.56 -5.19 -0.05
C GLY A 77 8.07 -4.14 0.97
N LEU A 78 7.93 -2.89 0.53
CA LEU A 78 7.41 -1.79 1.35
C LEU A 78 5.92 -1.51 1.15
N MET A 79 5.24 -2.22 0.27
CA MET A 79 3.79 -2.14 0.21
C MET A 79 3.19 -3.02 1.30
N GLY A 80 2.25 -2.47 2.08
CA GLY A 80 1.53 -3.19 3.11
C GLY A 80 0.03 -3.02 2.97
N ALA A 81 -0.74 -4.07 3.24
CA ALA A 81 -2.19 -4.06 3.25
C ALA A 81 -2.73 -4.72 4.53
N LEU A 82 -3.74 -4.11 5.12
CA LEU A 82 -4.51 -4.68 6.23
C LEU A 82 -5.95 -4.84 5.75
N LEU A 83 -6.53 -6.02 5.93
CA LEU A 83 -7.95 -6.26 5.71
C LEU A 83 -8.69 -6.07 7.03
N LEU A 84 -9.62 -5.12 7.07
CA LEU A 84 -10.48 -4.90 8.23
C LEU A 84 -11.68 -5.83 8.16
N VAL A 85 -12.00 -6.46 9.30
CA VAL A 85 -13.09 -7.43 9.41
C VAL A 85 -13.93 -7.15 10.66
N LYS A 86 -15.21 -7.47 10.58
CA LYS A 86 -16.16 -7.39 11.70
C LYS A 86 -15.92 -8.50 12.73
N ASP A 87 -15.71 -9.71 12.25
CA ASP A 87 -15.37 -10.87 13.06
C ASP A 87 -14.11 -11.53 12.50
N LYS A 88 -13.06 -11.50 13.30
CA LYS A 88 -11.76 -12.04 12.92
C LYS A 88 -11.75 -13.57 12.86
N ALA A 89 -12.48 -14.25 13.77
CA ALA A 89 -12.51 -15.71 13.84
C ALA A 89 -13.23 -16.33 12.64
N ALA A 90 -14.32 -15.67 12.22
CA ALA A 90 -15.13 -16.09 11.07
C ALA A 90 -14.70 -15.42 9.76
N ALA A 91 -13.70 -14.52 9.80
CA ALA A 91 -13.29 -13.67 8.67
C ALA A 91 -14.46 -12.91 8.04
N THR A 92 -15.44 -12.49 8.85
CA THR A 92 -16.66 -11.83 8.36
C THR A 92 -16.37 -10.38 7.99
N PRO A 93 -16.66 -9.94 6.75
CA PRO A 93 -16.48 -8.54 6.36
C PRO A 93 -17.52 -7.65 7.05
N PHE A 94 -17.26 -6.35 7.08
CA PHE A 94 -18.28 -5.36 7.43
C PHE A 94 -19.33 -5.26 6.32
N PRO A 95 -20.60 -4.93 6.64
CA PRO A 95 -21.57 -4.50 5.64
C PRO A 95 -21.04 -3.33 4.82
N PRO A 96 -21.18 -3.33 3.49
CA PRO A 96 -20.58 -2.31 2.61
C PRO A 96 -20.98 -0.87 2.95
N GLU A 97 -22.17 -0.67 3.50
CA GLU A 97 -22.72 0.63 3.92
C GLU A 97 -21.99 1.26 5.12
N ILE A 98 -21.22 0.48 5.88
CA ILE A 98 -20.43 0.96 7.02
C ILE A 98 -19.16 1.69 6.54
N GLU A 99 -18.60 1.29 5.39
CA GLU A 99 -17.38 1.87 4.84
C GLU A 99 -16.23 1.94 5.87
N ILE A 100 -16.01 0.85 6.64
CA ILE A 100 -15.05 0.83 7.76
C ILE A 100 -13.63 1.28 7.34
N GLY A 101 -13.21 0.98 6.11
CA GLY A 101 -11.94 1.46 5.57
C GLY A 101 -11.90 2.98 5.46
N MET A 102 -13.02 3.63 5.08
CA MET A 102 -13.09 5.09 5.02
C MET A 102 -13.11 5.72 6.42
N ALA A 103 -13.76 5.08 7.40
CA ALA A 103 -13.73 5.50 8.79
C ALA A 103 -12.29 5.45 9.35
N CYS A 104 -11.58 4.33 9.14
CA CYS A 104 -10.18 4.18 9.51
C CYS A 104 -9.28 5.22 8.82
N ARG A 105 -9.48 5.43 7.52
CA ARG A 105 -8.73 6.44 6.75
C ARG A 105 -8.92 7.86 7.31
N ALA A 106 -10.11 8.19 7.78
CA ALA A 106 -10.37 9.50 8.40
C ALA A 106 -9.52 9.69 9.68
N HIS A 107 -9.38 8.66 10.50
CA HIS A 107 -8.45 8.68 11.66
C HIS A 107 -7.00 8.82 11.19
N CYS A 108 -6.59 8.07 10.15
CA CYS A 108 -5.23 8.18 9.62
C CYS A 108 -4.87 9.64 9.26
N PHE A 109 -5.75 10.34 8.53
CA PHE A 109 -5.50 11.74 8.19
C PHE A 109 -5.40 12.66 9.40
N ARG A 110 -6.24 12.46 10.43
CA ARG A 110 -6.18 13.25 11.67
C ARG A 110 -4.90 13.02 12.46
N GLU A 111 -4.38 11.80 12.43
CA GLU A 111 -3.12 11.40 13.08
C GLU A 111 -1.88 11.66 12.20
N GLY A 112 -2.01 12.38 11.07
CA GLY A 112 -0.91 12.73 10.19
C GLY A 112 -0.33 11.55 9.40
N LEU A 113 -1.15 10.53 9.13
CA LEU A 113 -0.79 9.36 8.35
C LEU A 113 -1.62 9.30 7.07
N VAL A 114 -0.99 9.02 5.93
CA VAL A 114 -1.68 8.79 4.66
C VAL A 114 -1.75 7.30 4.38
N MET A 115 -2.94 6.74 4.46
CA MET A 115 -3.25 5.40 3.97
C MET A 115 -4.38 5.45 2.95
N ARG A 116 -4.35 4.55 1.99
CA ARG A 116 -5.41 4.41 0.99
C ARG A 116 -6.41 3.34 1.47
N ALA A 117 -7.69 3.70 1.53
CA ALA A 117 -8.77 2.74 1.68
C ALA A 117 -9.25 2.25 0.30
N VAL A 118 -9.39 0.94 0.14
CA VAL A 118 -10.00 0.28 -1.02
C VAL A 118 -10.98 -0.75 -0.47
N GLY A 119 -12.27 -0.39 -0.38
CA GLY A 119 -13.22 -1.12 0.46
C GLY A 119 -12.67 -1.19 1.88
N ASP A 120 -12.64 -2.38 2.47
CA ASP A 120 -12.15 -2.63 3.83
C ASP A 120 -10.63 -2.86 3.90
N ARG A 121 -9.89 -2.65 2.80
CA ARG A 121 -8.42 -2.76 2.78
C ARG A 121 -7.76 -1.42 2.99
N MET A 122 -6.89 -1.35 3.99
CA MET A 122 -6.03 -0.21 4.29
C MET A 122 -4.64 -0.46 3.72
N ILE A 123 -4.22 0.37 2.76
CA ILE A 123 -2.97 0.18 2.01
C ILE A 123 -2.00 1.29 2.32
N VAL A 124 -0.73 0.93 2.53
CA VAL A 124 0.40 1.84 2.66
C VAL A 124 1.48 1.49 1.62
N ALA A 125 2.13 2.51 1.06
CA ALA A 125 3.25 2.37 0.15
C ALA A 125 4.23 3.52 0.39
N PRO A 126 5.08 3.44 1.43
CA PRO A 126 6.03 4.48 1.75
C PRO A 126 7.15 4.56 0.71
N PRO A 127 7.87 5.69 0.63
CA PRO A 127 9.03 5.84 -0.26
C PRO A 127 10.11 4.78 0.03
N LEU A 128 10.84 4.35 -1.00
CA LEU A 128 11.91 3.35 -0.87
C LEU A 128 13.04 3.77 0.08
N VAL A 129 13.17 5.08 0.35
CA VAL A 129 14.18 5.65 1.26
C VAL A 129 13.76 5.65 2.73
N ILE A 130 12.58 5.13 3.08
CA ILE A 130 12.09 5.07 4.46
C ILE A 130 13.11 4.36 5.37
N THR A 131 13.28 4.86 6.59
CA THR A 131 14.14 4.27 7.61
C THR A 131 13.34 3.35 8.55
N ARG A 132 14.01 2.46 9.28
CA ARG A 132 13.37 1.62 10.31
C ARG A 132 12.63 2.46 11.35
N ALA A 133 13.25 3.55 11.84
CA ALA A 133 12.61 4.45 12.81
C ALA A 133 11.31 5.08 12.25
N GLN A 134 11.29 5.43 10.96
CA GLN A 134 10.07 5.91 10.30
C GLN A 134 9.03 4.80 10.08
N ILE A 135 9.47 3.56 9.88
CA ILE A 135 8.56 2.39 9.85
C ILE A 135 7.93 2.20 11.22
N ASP A 136 8.71 2.29 12.31
CA ASP A 136 8.20 2.18 13.68
C ASP A 136 7.15 3.25 13.98
N GLU A 137 7.44 4.51 13.62
CA GLU A 137 6.51 5.62 13.79
C GLU A 137 5.22 5.40 12.96
N MET A 138 5.36 4.99 11.70
CA MET A 138 4.23 4.69 10.83
C MET A 138 3.36 3.58 11.41
N VAL A 139 3.94 2.48 11.85
CA VAL A 139 3.24 1.32 12.42
C VAL A 139 2.55 1.69 13.74
N ALA A 140 3.19 2.48 14.59
CA ALA A 140 2.58 2.99 15.82
C ALA A 140 1.33 3.84 15.52
N ARG A 141 1.40 4.71 14.51
CA ARG A 141 0.25 5.50 14.05
C ARG A 141 -0.84 4.63 13.46
N ILE A 142 -0.50 3.61 12.66
CA ILE A 142 -1.48 2.64 12.13
C ILE A 142 -2.23 1.97 13.29
N ARG A 143 -1.51 1.45 14.28
CA ARG A 143 -2.12 0.80 15.47
C ARG A 143 -3.10 1.75 16.17
N ARG A 144 -2.68 2.99 16.43
CA ARG A 144 -3.56 4.00 17.04
C ARG A 144 -4.81 4.27 16.21
N CYS A 145 -4.69 4.34 14.87
CA CYS A 145 -5.86 4.53 14.00
C CYS A 145 -6.80 3.32 14.02
N LEU A 146 -6.26 2.11 14.12
CA LEU A 146 -7.05 0.89 14.29
C LEU A 146 -7.80 0.90 15.63
N ASP A 147 -7.13 1.29 16.73
CA ASP A 147 -7.76 1.42 18.06
C ASP A 147 -8.94 2.42 18.03
N LEU A 148 -8.74 3.60 17.45
CA LEU A 148 -9.78 4.61 17.27
C LEU A 148 -10.96 4.11 16.41
N THR A 149 -10.65 3.34 15.37
CA THR A 149 -11.67 2.73 14.49
C THR A 149 -12.46 1.66 15.24
N LEU A 150 -11.80 0.86 16.07
CA LEU A 150 -12.43 -0.14 16.92
C LEU A 150 -13.39 0.51 17.94
N ASP A 151 -12.97 1.62 18.56
CA ASP A 151 -13.80 2.39 19.49
C ASP A 151 -15.04 2.94 18.78
N ASP A 152 -14.91 3.46 17.56
CA ASP A 152 -16.05 3.95 16.78
C ASP A 152 -16.99 2.80 16.41
N ALA A 153 -16.45 1.67 15.92
CA ALA A 153 -17.23 0.49 15.57
C ALA A 153 -18.00 -0.09 16.77
N THR A 154 -17.36 -0.07 17.95
CA THR A 154 -17.98 -0.53 19.20
C THR A 154 -19.12 0.40 19.62
N ARG A 155 -18.89 1.72 19.63
CA ARG A 155 -19.90 2.72 19.99
C ARG A 155 -21.09 2.73 19.03
N ALA A 156 -20.86 2.49 17.75
CA ALA A 156 -21.90 2.46 16.73
C ALA A 156 -22.63 1.09 16.63
N GLY A 157 -22.19 0.08 17.38
CA GLY A 157 -22.79 -1.27 17.35
C GLY A 157 -22.49 -2.05 16.06
N TRP A 158 -21.43 -1.66 15.31
CA TRP A 158 -21.09 -2.30 14.04
C TRP A 158 -20.49 -3.71 14.17
N LEU A 159 -20.08 -4.07 15.38
CA LEU A 159 -19.49 -5.38 15.70
C LEU A 159 -20.50 -6.45 16.11
N GLN A 160 -21.78 -6.09 16.22
CA GLN A 160 -22.88 -7.00 16.60
C GLN A 160 -23.46 -7.77 15.41
#